data_6c193d860c97b562df2fc993a6e8e8c9
#
_entry.id   6c193d860c97b562df2fc993a6e8e8c9
#
_cell.length_a   1.000
_cell.length_b   1.000
_cell.length_c   1.000
_cell.angle_alpha   90.00
_cell.angle_beta   90.00
_cell.angle_gamma   90.00
#
_symmetry.space_group_name_H-M   'P 1'
#
loop_
_entity.id
_entity.type
_entity.pdbx_description
1 polymer ?
#
loop_
_entity_poly.entity_id
_entity_poly.type
_entity_poly.pdbx_seq_one_letter_code
_entity_poly.pdbx_strand_id
1 'polypeptide(L)'
;MYIFSIKLEDFMEHLVFTLVTFVLFTALVGIISGKIVKNSDDQKTAKGYFLAGNGLGGFFIAGSMLLTNLSAENLVGLSGQSYAANMSGMAWEATAVIATIIMAFVFLPMYLRKGYTTLPEFMEERYGVGVRRMVSILFLIGYLVIGIPVCLYAGAIAFEQIFDFATVFGISEGMALTILIVLVGIIGALYAVLGGMRAVAVSDTINGILLVLGSVLVVVFGFIAVGKLSGGGFIVGVKDVITSEPAKLNAIGGKNDPVPFACIFTGMLLANLFYWGTNQVLIQRALGAENLKEGQKGVLLSGFLKMMVPLLLVIPGVIAARLVPGLTSKDFAYPSLVARSLPWPVVGLFCAALFGSIISTYNSFLNAASTXXXVPYL
;
A
#
# COMPACT_ATOMS: atom_id res chain seq x y z
N MET A 1 -12.04 28.23 13.82
CA MET A 1 -13.47 28.32 13.53
C MET A 1 -13.75 29.13 12.26
N TYR A 2 -12.92 29.02 11.22
CA TYR A 2 -13.05 29.82 9.98
C TYR A 2 -12.79 29.04 8.69
N ILE A 3 -13.10 27.72 8.66
CA ILE A 3 -12.90 26.94 7.42
C ILE A 3 -14.11 25.99 7.17
N PHE A 4 -15.33 26.42 7.44
CA PHE A 4 -16.51 25.66 7.06
C PHE A 4 -17.61 26.59 6.55
N SER A 5 -17.34 27.26 5.43
CA SER A 5 -18.43 27.82 4.65
C SER A 5 -18.16 27.64 3.16
N ILE A 6 -17.71 26.45 2.78
CA ILE A 6 -17.93 26.03 1.40
C ILE A 6 -19.47 25.86 1.32
N LYS A 7 -20.12 26.57 0.43
CA LYS A 7 -21.54 26.39 0.21
C LYS A 7 -21.78 24.91 -0.12
N LEU A 8 -22.84 24.35 0.38
CA LEU A 8 -23.21 22.95 0.12
C LEU A 8 -23.18 22.63 -1.38
N GLU A 9 -23.54 23.61 -2.20
CA GLU A 9 -23.51 23.49 -3.67
C GLU A 9 -22.09 23.27 -4.20
N ASP A 10 -21.12 24.08 -3.74
CA ASP A 10 -19.71 23.95 -4.13
C ASP A 10 -19.14 22.60 -3.69
N PHE A 11 -19.49 22.18 -2.46
CA PHE A 11 -19.07 20.86 -1.92
C PHE A 11 -19.61 19.72 -2.80
N MET A 12 -20.90 19.77 -3.13
CA MET A 12 -21.53 18.73 -3.96
C MET A 12 -20.96 18.70 -5.38
N GLU A 13 -20.68 19.87 -5.97
CA GLU A 13 -20.07 19.95 -7.30
C GLU A 13 -18.67 19.33 -7.31
N HIS A 14 -17.85 19.66 -6.30
CA HIS A 14 -16.51 19.08 -6.15
C HIS A 14 -16.57 17.58 -5.89
N LEU A 15 -17.51 17.11 -5.08
CA LEU A 15 -17.72 15.69 -4.79
C LEU A 15 -18.07 14.91 -6.07
N VAL A 16 -19.02 15.41 -6.85
CA VAL A 16 -19.44 14.77 -8.11
C VAL A 16 -18.26 14.69 -9.08
N PHE A 17 -17.51 15.79 -9.24
CA PHE A 17 -16.33 15.80 -10.12
C PHE A 17 -15.28 14.78 -9.65
N THR A 18 -15.02 14.76 -8.35
CA THR A 18 -14.02 13.83 -7.76
C THR A 18 -14.46 12.38 -7.97
N LEU A 19 -15.74 12.08 -7.77
CA LEU A 19 -16.29 10.73 -8.01
C LEU A 19 -16.22 10.35 -9.49
N VAL A 20 -16.54 11.26 -10.38
CA VAL A 20 -16.48 11.02 -11.84
C VAL A 20 -15.04 10.73 -12.27
N THR A 21 -14.07 11.56 -11.83
CA THR A 21 -12.66 11.36 -12.17
C THR A 21 -12.13 10.06 -11.57
N PHE A 22 -12.54 9.73 -10.34
CA PHE A 22 -12.21 8.46 -9.68
C PHE A 22 -12.70 7.25 -10.51
N VAL A 23 -13.98 7.25 -10.90
CA VAL A 23 -14.57 6.13 -11.66
C VAL A 23 -13.91 6.02 -13.04
N LEU A 24 -13.71 7.14 -13.74
CA LEU A 24 -13.08 7.14 -15.07
C LEU A 24 -11.65 6.59 -15.02
N PHE A 25 -10.85 7.02 -14.04
CA PHE A 25 -9.47 6.53 -13.90
C PHE A 25 -9.42 5.05 -13.52
N THR A 26 -10.27 4.62 -12.58
CA THR A 26 -10.35 3.21 -12.17
C THR A 26 -10.75 2.34 -13.37
N ALA A 27 -11.75 2.76 -14.15
CA ALA A 27 -12.17 2.06 -15.35
C ALA A 27 -11.05 2.02 -16.41
N LEU A 28 -10.35 3.14 -16.60
CA LEU A 28 -9.23 3.24 -17.55
C LEU A 28 -8.12 2.23 -17.20
N VAL A 29 -7.72 2.16 -15.93
CA VAL A 29 -6.70 1.20 -15.46
C VAL A 29 -7.19 -0.24 -15.72
N GLY A 30 -8.46 -0.53 -15.41
CA GLY A 30 -9.06 -1.86 -15.66
C GLY A 30 -9.04 -2.23 -17.15
N ILE A 31 -9.41 -1.30 -18.02
CA ILE A 31 -9.43 -1.50 -19.49
C ILE A 31 -8.01 -1.74 -20.01
N ILE A 32 -7.05 -0.90 -19.60
CA ILE A 32 -5.65 -1.04 -20.04
C ILE A 32 -5.09 -2.39 -19.59
N SER A 33 -5.27 -2.75 -18.32
CA SER A 33 -4.81 -4.03 -17.78
C SER A 33 -5.45 -5.21 -18.49
N GLY A 34 -6.76 -5.14 -18.72
CA GLY A 34 -7.51 -6.18 -19.44
C GLY A 34 -7.02 -6.37 -20.89
N LYS A 35 -6.74 -5.26 -21.60
CA LYS A 35 -6.23 -5.32 -22.98
C LYS A 35 -4.83 -5.95 -23.06
N ILE A 36 -3.95 -5.62 -22.10
CA ILE A 36 -2.58 -6.16 -22.06
C ILE A 36 -2.63 -7.68 -21.80
N VAL A 37 -3.57 -8.14 -20.99
CA VAL A 37 -3.67 -9.54 -20.56
C VAL A 37 -4.45 -10.42 -21.56
N LYS A 38 -5.41 -9.84 -22.29
CA LYS A 38 -6.30 -10.58 -23.21
C LYS A 38 -5.57 -11.48 -24.24
N ASN A 39 -4.35 -11.14 -24.57
CA ASN A 39 -3.55 -11.89 -25.55
C ASN A 39 -2.67 -12.99 -24.93
N SER A 40 -2.84 -13.29 -23.63
CA SER A 40 -2.05 -14.34 -22.99
C SER A 40 -2.95 -15.55 -22.66
N ASP A 41 -2.63 -16.70 -23.22
CA ASP A 41 -3.31 -17.99 -22.92
C ASP A 41 -2.94 -18.56 -21.55
N ASP A 42 -2.12 -17.85 -20.80
CA ASP A 42 -1.56 -18.31 -19.52
C ASP A 42 -2.60 -18.55 -18.43
N GLN A 43 -3.77 -17.89 -18.49
CA GLN A 43 -4.77 -17.96 -17.41
C GLN A 43 -5.48 -19.30 -17.30
N LYS A 44 -5.29 -20.21 -18.27
CA LYS A 44 -5.98 -21.51 -18.29
C LYS A 44 -5.32 -22.57 -17.40
N THR A 45 -4.14 -22.27 -16.85
CA THR A 45 -3.43 -23.20 -15.95
C THR A 45 -3.24 -22.55 -14.57
N ALA A 46 -3.10 -23.39 -13.53
CA ALA A 46 -2.82 -22.90 -12.18
C ALA A 46 -1.54 -22.03 -12.16
N LYS A 47 -0.48 -22.48 -12.83
CA LYS A 47 0.79 -21.74 -12.93
C LYS A 47 0.59 -20.40 -13.65
N GLY A 48 -0.21 -20.39 -14.70
CA GLY A 48 -0.53 -19.15 -15.43
C GLY A 48 -1.31 -18.17 -14.56
N TYR A 49 -2.32 -18.66 -13.85
CA TYR A 49 -3.16 -17.83 -13.00
C TYR A 49 -2.39 -17.27 -11.79
N PHE A 50 -1.66 -18.13 -11.03
CA PHE A 50 -1.03 -17.74 -9.77
C PHE A 50 0.38 -17.14 -9.94
N LEU A 51 1.12 -17.46 -11.02
CA LEU A 51 2.50 -17.02 -11.25
C LEU A 51 2.68 -16.32 -12.61
N ALA A 52 1.58 -15.89 -13.24
CA ALA A 52 1.62 -15.21 -14.55
C ALA A 52 2.39 -16.02 -15.61
N GLY A 53 2.38 -17.36 -15.52
CA GLY A 53 3.10 -18.24 -16.43
C GLY A 53 4.61 -18.06 -16.41
N ASN A 54 5.18 -17.49 -15.36
CA ASN A 54 6.60 -17.07 -15.29
C ASN A 54 6.95 -16.11 -16.44
N GLY A 55 6.09 -15.14 -16.72
CA GLY A 55 6.29 -14.17 -17.80
C GLY A 55 6.41 -12.72 -17.33
N LEU A 56 6.70 -12.48 -16.03
CA LEU A 56 6.81 -11.12 -15.50
C LEU A 56 8.23 -10.57 -15.67
N GLY A 57 8.34 -9.44 -16.38
CA GLY A 57 9.58 -8.66 -16.45
C GLY A 57 9.81 -7.86 -15.16
N GLY A 58 11.08 -7.50 -14.90
CA GLY A 58 11.50 -6.83 -13.67
C GLY A 58 10.73 -5.54 -13.35
N PHE A 59 10.35 -4.79 -14.36
CA PHE A 59 9.58 -3.54 -14.16
C PHE A 59 8.21 -3.81 -13.54
N PHE A 60 7.48 -4.81 -14.04
CA PHE A 60 6.17 -5.18 -13.52
C PHE A 60 6.28 -5.82 -12.11
N ILE A 61 7.35 -6.60 -11.88
CA ILE A 61 7.63 -7.15 -10.54
C ILE A 61 7.85 -6.01 -9.56
N ALA A 62 8.71 -5.03 -9.90
CA ALA A 62 9.01 -3.89 -9.04
C ALA A 62 7.75 -3.07 -8.73
N GLY A 63 6.96 -2.76 -9.77
CA GLY A 63 5.73 -1.99 -9.62
C GLY A 63 4.72 -2.69 -8.72
N SER A 64 4.50 -3.98 -8.96
CA SER A 64 3.55 -4.76 -8.16
C SER A 64 4.03 -4.95 -6.72
N MET A 65 5.32 -5.24 -6.49
CA MET A 65 5.88 -5.35 -5.13
C MET A 65 5.79 -4.01 -4.39
N LEU A 66 6.09 -2.91 -5.09
CA LEU A 66 6.02 -1.56 -4.49
C LEU A 66 4.58 -1.22 -4.11
N LEU A 67 3.61 -1.40 -5.01
CA LEU A 67 2.21 -1.04 -4.73
C LEU A 67 1.60 -1.93 -3.63
N THR A 68 1.91 -3.22 -3.65
CA THR A 68 1.45 -4.15 -2.60
C THR A 68 1.95 -3.69 -1.23
N ASN A 69 3.12 -3.09 -1.16
CA ASN A 69 3.69 -2.58 0.08
C ASN A 69 3.32 -1.12 0.34
N LEU A 70 3.25 -0.27 -0.70
CA LEU A 70 2.76 1.12 -0.57
C LEU A 70 1.23 1.09 -0.54
N SER A 71 0.71 0.53 0.53
CA SER A 71 -0.72 0.24 0.71
C SER A 71 -1.41 1.34 1.51
N ALA A 72 -2.75 1.35 1.46
CA ALA A 72 -3.54 2.29 2.25
C ALA A 72 -3.22 2.17 3.74
N GLU A 73 -3.02 0.96 4.25
CA GLU A 73 -2.65 0.74 5.65
C GLU A 73 -1.30 1.35 6.00
N ASN A 74 -0.33 1.35 5.09
CA ASN A 74 0.96 2.00 5.31
C ASN A 74 0.84 3.53 5.25
N LEU A 75 0.06 4.05 4.29
CA LEU A 75 -0.23 5.49 4.20
C LEU A 75 -0.88 6.00 5.48
N VAL A 76 -1.91 5.29 5.95
CA VAL A 76 -2.64 5.65 7.17
C VAL A 76 -1.77 5.42 8.42
N GLY A 77 -1.13 4.24 8.51
CA GLY A 77 -0.41 3.81 9.71
C GLY A 77 0.87 4.61 9.99
N LEU A 78 1.76 4.73 8.99
CA LEU A 78 3.03 5.43 9.18
C LEU A 78 2.84 6.95 9.31
N SER A 79 1.90 7.50 8.54
CA SER A 79 1.54 8.91 8.67
C SER A 79 0.87 9.19 10.02
N GLY A 80 -0.04 8.31 10.46
CA GLY A 80 -0.67 8.41 11.78
C GLY A 80 0.36 8.33 12.91
N GLN A 81 1.36 7.44 12.77
CA GLN A 81 2.43 7.32 13.76
C GLN A 81 3.25 8.62 13.86
N SER A 82 3.64 9.20 12.73
CA SER A 82 4.42 10.44 12.74
C SER A 82 3.58 11.65 13.17
N TYR A 83 2.28 11.65 12.89
CA TYR A 83 1.32 12.62 13.41
C TYR A 83 1.29 12.57 14.94
N ALA A 84 1.13 11.38 15.52
CA ALA A 84 0.96 11.21 16.96
C ALA A 84 2.28 11.33 17.73
N ALA A 85 3.39 10.86 17.15
CA ALA A 85 4.69 10.81 17.84
C ALA A 85 5.80 11.49 17.03
N ASN A 86 6.52 10.73 16.20
CA ASN A 86 7.66 11.25 15.42
C ASN A 86 7.96 10.36 14.21
N MET A 87 9.05 10.73 13.49
CA MET A 87 9.45 10.04 12.26
C MET A 87 10.22 8.73 12.46
N SER A 88 10.33 8.20 13.70
CA SER A 88 11.07 6.94 13.96
C SER A 88 10.51 5.76 13.15
N GLY A 89 9.24 5.81 12.76
CA GLY A 89 8.61 4.78 11.91
C GLY A 89 9.26 4.62 10.53
N MET A 90 10.03 5.61 10.06
CA MET A 90 10.72 5.48 8.77
C MET A 90 11.76 4.35 8.78
N ALA A 91 12.18 3.89 9.95
CA ALA A 91 13.09 2.76 10.09
C ALA A 91 12.52 1.47 9.47
N TRP A 92 11.19 1.27 9.48
CA TRP A 92 10.54 0.13 8.83
C TRP A 92 10.87 0.08 7.34
N GLU A 93 10.78 1.22 6.68
CA GLU A 93 11.01 1.33 5.24
C GLU A 93 12.50 1.27 4.89
N ALA A 94 13.34 1.93 5.69
CA ALA A 94 14.79 1.97 5.46
C ALA A 94 15.43 0.59 5.62
N THR A 95 15.05 -0.17 6.66
CA THR A 95 15.63 -1.51 6.89
C THR A 95 15.12 -2.56 5.90
N ALA A 96 13.97 -2.31 5.25
CA ALA A 96 13.44 -3.18 4.20
C ALA A 96 14.42 -3.31 3.01
N VAL A 97 15.21 -2.28 2.73
CA VAL A 97 16.20 -2.30 1.64
C VAL A 97 17.21 -3.44 1.83
N ILE A 98 17.68 -3.64 3.07
CA ILE A 98 18.61 -4.75 3.38
C ILE A 98 17.92 -6.09 3.08
N ALA A 99 16.67 -6.24 3.48
CA ALA A 99 15.91 -7.48 3.24
C ALA A 99 15.67 -7.73 1.75
N THR A 100 15.43 -6.68 0.94
CA THR A 100 15.27 -6.86 -0.52
C THR A 100 16.57 -7.29 -1.19
N ILE A 101 17.72 -6.80 -0.71
CA ILE A 101 19.03 -7.24 -1.22
C ILE A 101 19.21 -8.74 -0.91
N ILE A 102 18.94 -9.15 0.32
CA ILE A 102 19.04 -10.57 0.73
C ILE A 102 18.04 -11.41 -0.07
N MET A 103 16.80 -10.92 -0.25
CA MET A 103 15.81 -11.59 -1.09
C MET A 103 16.35 -11.83 -2.51
N ALA A 104 16.90 -10.79 -3.13
CA ALA A 104 17.35 -10.85 -4.53
C ALA A 104 18.53 -11.83 -4.73
N PHE A 105 19.47 -11.87 -3.79
CA PHE A 105 20.72 -12.63 -3.97
C PHE A 105 20.75 -13.96 -3.23
N VAL A 106 19.93 -14.16 -2.22
CA VAL A 106 19.92 -15.39 -1.42
C VAL A 106 18.63 -16.19 -1.66
N PHE A 107 17.49 -15.62 -1.32
CA PHE A 107 16.21 -16.36 -1.35
C PHE A 107 15.73 -16.64 -2.78
N LEU A 108 15.70 -15.63 -3.63
CA LEU A 108 15.11 -15.76 -4.98
C LEU A 108 15.86 -16.80 -5.85
N PRO A 109 17.22 -16.82 -5.90
CA PRO A 109 17.92 -17.90 -6.64
C PRO A 109 17.58 -19.28 -6.11
N MET A 110 17.43 -19.44 -4.78
CA MET A 110 17.10 -20.73 -4.15
C MET A 110 15.70 -21.18 -4.56
N TYR A 111 14.72 -20.26 -4.54
CA TYR A 111 13.33 -20.58 -4.88
C TYR A 111 13.17 -20.92 -6.37
N LEU A 112 13.76 -20.11 -7.26
CA LEU A 112 13.60 -20.29 -8.71
C LEU A 112 14.32 -21.53 -9.23
N ARG A 113 15.51 -21.88 -8.68
CA ARG A 113 16.24 -23.09 -9.08
C ARG A 113 15.46 -24.37 -8.80
N LYS A 114 14.69 -24.39 -7.71
CA LYS A 114 13.88 -25.55 -7.30
C LYS A 114 12.48 -25.53 -7.89
N GLY A 115 12.03 -24.37 -8.39
CA GLY A 115 10.71 -24.22 -8.99
C GLY A 115 9.55 -24.19 -8.00
N TYR A 116 9.82 -23.79 -6.74
CA TYR A 116 8.74 -23.67 -5.73
C TYR A 116 7.70 -22.65 -6.16
N THR A 117 6.44 -22.98 -5.94
CA THR A 117 5.32 -22.05 -6.13
C THR A 117 4.95 -21.34 -4.82
N THR A 118 5.26 -21.98 -3.69
CA THR A 118 4.89 -21.42 -2.37
C THR A 118 6.01 -21.64 -1.36
N LEU A 119 6.05 -20.77 -0.33
CA LEU A 119 6.96 -20.96 0.80
C LEU A 119 6.67 -22.26 1.58
N PRO A 120 5.40 -22.66 1.83
CA PRO A 120 5.15 -23.94 2.49
C PRO A 120 5.77 -25.15 1.76
N GLU A 121 5.87 -25.14 0.42
CA GLU A 121 6.56 -26.21 -0.34
C GLU A 121 8.05 -26.28 0.03
N PHE A 122 8.70 -25.12 0.11
CA PHE A 122 10.10 -25.03 0.53
C PHE A 122 10.27 -25.59 1.95
N MET A 123 9.33 -25.28 2.86
CA MET A 123 9.37 -25.77 4.24
C MET A 123 9.15 -27.29 4.30
N GLU A 124 8.29 -27.83 3.43
CA GLU A 124 8.05 -29.28 3.36
C GLU A 124 9.33 -30.03 3.00
N GLU A 125 10.05 -29.57 1.99
CA GLU A 125 11.30 -30.23 1.54
C GLU A 125 12.36 -30.26 2.65
N ARG A 126 12.39 -29.25 3.52
CA ARG A 126 13.39 -29.14 4.59
C ARG A 126 12.97 -29.80 5.90
N TYR A 127 11.69 -29.74 6.24
CA TYR A 127 11.22 -30.07 7.60
C TYR A 127 10.02 -31.04 7.62
N GLY A 128 9.56 -31.43 6.44
CA GLY A 128 8.46 -32.41 6.31
C GLY A 128 7.06 -31.82 6.29
N VAL A 129 6.08 -32.67 6.00
CA VAL A 129 4.66 -32.32 5.75
C VAL A 129 4.02 -31.62 6.96
N GLY A 130 4.40 -32.01 8.18
CA GLY A 130 3.85 -31.40 9.42
C GLY A 130 4.13 -29.90 9.47
N VAL A 131 5.39 -29.49 9.17
CA VAL A 131 5.78 -28.07 9.16
C VAL A 131 5.07 -27.33 8.03
N ARG A 132 4.95 -27.94 6.84
CA ARG A 132 4.18 -27.34 5.73
C ARG A 132 2.76 -27.00 6.16
N ARG A 133 2.04 -27.94 6.76
CA ARG A 133 0.66 -27.74 7.22
C ARG A 133 0.56 -26.62 8.25
N MET A 134 1.46 -26.64 9.25
CA MET A 134 1.48 -25.59 10.29
C MET A 134 1.71 -24.20 9.68
N VAL A 135 2.70 -24.05 8.80
CA VAL A 135 3.03 -22.77 8.15
C VAL A 135 1.86 -22.30 7.27
N SER A 136 1.24 -23.22 6.51
CA SER A 136 0.07 -22.89 5.67
C SER A 136 -1.09 -22.35 6.51
N ILE A 137 -1.41 -23.02 7.63
CA ILE A 137 -2.50 -22.59 8.53
C ILE A 137 -2.17 -21.20 9.12
N LEU A 138 -0.95 -20.98 9.59
CA LEU A 138 -0.52 -19.70 10.15
C LEU A 138 -0.65 -18.57 9.11
N PHE A 139 -0.22 -18.81 7.88
CA PHE A 139 -0.35 -17.83 6.80
C PHE A 139 -1.82 -17.56 6.46
N LEU A 140 -2.66 -18.62 6.38
CA LEU A 140 -4.08 -18.44 6.09
C LEU A 140 -4.77 -17.57 7.16
N ILE A 141 -4.50 -17.86 8.44
CA ILE A 141 -5.02 -17.03 9.55
C ILE A 141 -4.51 -15.61 9.40
N GLY A 142 -3.20 -15.42 9.16
CA GLY A 142 -2.60 -14.10 9.00
C GLY A 142 -3.22 -13.31 7.85
N TYR A 143 -3.46 -13.94 6.71
CA TYR A 143 -4.00 -13.25 5.54
C TYR A 143 -5.50 -12.98 5.67
N LEU A 144 -6.30 -13.98 6.06
CA LEU A 144 -7.77 -13.88 6.05
C LEU A 144 -8.33 -13.16 7.27
N VAL A 145 -7.73 -13.38 8.46
CA VAL A 145 -8.27 -12.84 9.72
C VAL A 145 -7.61 -11.49 10.09
N ILE A 146 -6.37 -11.26 9.65
CA ILE A 146 -5.64 -10.02 10.00
C ILE A 146 -5.47 -9.13 8.76
N GLY A 147 -4.80 -9.62 7.73
CA GLY A 147 -4.40 -8.80 6.57
C GLY A 147 -5.58 -8.18 5.83
N ILE A 148 -6.55 -9.00 5.46
CA ILE A 148 -7.74 -8.53 4.70
C ILE A 148 -8.54 -7.50 5.51
N PRO A 149 -8.94 -7.77 6.77
CA PRO A 149 -9.70 -6.76 7.54
C PRO A 149 -8.93 -5.44 7.72
N VAL A 150 -7.63 -5.49 8.02
CA VAL A 150 -6.82 -4.27 8.21
C VAL A 150 -6.75 -3.46 6.92
N CYS A 151 -6.52 -4.13 5.79
CA CYS A 151 -6.46 -3.49 4.46
C CYS A 151 -7.78 -2.79 4.12
N LEU A 152 -8.90 -3.51 4.26
CA LEU A 152 -10.23 -2.96 3.95
C LEU A 152 -10.60 -1.81 4.89
N TYR A 153 -10.30 -1.94 6.18
CA TYR A 153 -10.56 -0.91 7.18
C TYR A 153 -9.77 0.38 6.88
N ALA A 154 -8.46 0.25 6.60
CA ALA A 154 -7.62 1.41 6.28
C ALA A 154 -8.13 2.12 5.01
N GLY A 155 -8.55 1.34 4.01
CA GLY A 155 -9.14 1.88 2.79
C GLY A 155 -10.46 2.59 3.06
N ALA A 156 -11.34 1.98 3.85
CA ALA A 156 -12.65 2.56 4.20
C ALA A 156 -12.48 3.89 4.97
N ILE A 157 -11.55 3.93 5.95
CA ILE A 157 -11.23 5.17 6.68
C ILE A 157 -10.77 6.26 5.72
N ALA A 158 -9.86 5.92 4.80
CA ALA A 158 -9.32 6.89 3.86
C ALA A 158 -10.43 7.48 2.98
N PHE A 159 -11.33 6.65 2.47
CA PHE A 159 -12.45 7.12 1.64
C PHE A 159 -13.47 7.90 2.46
N GLU A 160 -13.78 7.46 3.67
CA GLU A 160 -14.73 8.17 4.54
C GLU A 160 -14.23 9.58 4.85
N GLN A 161 -12.94 9.72 5.20
CA GLN A 161 -12.36 11.02 5.55
C GLN A 161 -12.21 11.96 4.35
N ILE A 162 -12.12 11.42 3.12
CA ILE A 162 -12.00 12.24 1.91
C ILE A 162 -13.38 12.65 1.37
N PHE A 163 -14.34 11.73 1.37
CA PHE A 163 -15.65 11.94 0.74
C PHE A 163 -16.78 12.27 1.72
N ASP A 164 -16.57 12.02 3.02
CA ASP A 164 -17.55 12.28 4.10
C ASP A 164 -18.92 11.65 3.78
N PHE A 165 -18.90 10.36 3.43
CA PHE A 165 -20.13 9.62 3.09
C PHE A 165 -21.16 9.63 4.22
N ALA A 166 -20.71 9.62 5.47
CA ALA A 166 -21.61 9.69 6.63
C ALA A 166 -22.50 10.93 6.54
N THR A 167 -21.91 12.11 6.31
CA THR A 167 -22.66 13.37 6.18
C THR A 167 -23.50 13.38 4.89
N VAL A 168 -22.93 12.94 3.76
CA VAL A 168 -23.60 12.93 2.44
C VAL A 168 -24.89 12.10 2.48
N PHE A 169 -24.83 10.92 3.12
CA PHE A 169 -25.99 10.00 3.17
C PHE A 169 -26.80 10.11 4.48
N GLY A 170 -26.40 10.96 5.41
CA GLY A 170 -27.12 11.15 6.68
C GLY A 170 -27.10 9.90 7.56
N ILE A 171 -26.00 9.14 7.57
CA ILE A 171 -25.83 7.89 8.32
C ILE A 171 -24.71 8.05 9.34
N SER A 172 -24.60 7.11 10.29
CA SER A 172 -23.50 7.15 11.25
C SER A 172 -22.16 6.78 10.57
N GLU A 173 -21.05 7.34 11.07
CA GLU A 173 -19.70 7.04 10.58
C GLU A 173 -19.43 5.53 10.59
N GLY A 174 -19.83 4.80 11.64
CA GLY A 174 -19.67 3.36 11.72
C GLY A 174 -20.42 2.60 10.61
N MET A 175 -21.63 3.09 10.26
CA MET A 175 -22.42 2.49 9.17
C MET A 175 -21.76 2.79 7.82
N ALA A 176 -21.27 4.01 7.60
CA ALA A 176 -20.55 4.39 6.38
C ALA A 176 -19.31 3.52 6.19
N LEU A 177 -18.51 3.36 7.23
CA LEU A 177 -17.31 2.49 7.20
C LEU A 177 -17.69 1.03 6.88
N THR A 178 -18.74 0.51 7.50
CA THR A 178 -19.20 -0.88 7.24
C THR A 178 -19.59 -1.06 5.78
N ILE A 179 -20.36 -0.12 5.22
CA ILE A 179 -20.78 -0.14 3.81
C ILE A 179 -19.56 -0.10 2.89
N LEU A 180 -18.61 0.79 3.16
CA LEU A 180 -17.39 0.92 2.36
C LEU A 180 -16.56 -0.37 2.41
N ILE A 181 -16.37 -0.97 3.59
CA ILE A 181 -15.64 -2.23 3.75
C ILE A 181 -16.28 -3.33 2.88
N VAL A 182 -17.60 -3.49 2.98
CA VAL A 182 -18.34 -4.53 2.24
C VAL A 182 -18.24 -4.27 0.73
N LEU A 183 -18.46 -3.02 0.30
CA LEU A 183 -18.46 -2.64 -1.11
C LEU A 183 -17.08 -2.86 -1.74
N VAL A 184 -16.01 -2.36 -1.09
CA VAL A 184 -14.63 -2.52 -1.56
C VAL A 184 -14.25 -4.02 -1.56
N GLY A 185 -14.67 -4.76 -0.53
CA GLY A 185 -14.44 -6.21 -0.44
C GLY A 185 -15.08 -6.98 -1.59
N ILE A 186 -16.32 -6.66 -1.94
CA ILE A 186 -17.03 -7.30 -3.07
C ILE A 186 -16.33 -6.96 -4.40
N ILE A 187 -16.03 -5.67 -4.64
CA ILE A 187 -15.34 -5.22 -5.87
C ILE A 187 -13.98 -5.92 -5.99
N GLY A 188 -13.21 -5.95 -4.89
CA GLY A 188 -11.91 -6.59 -4.86
C GLY A 188 -11.98 -8.09 -5.13
N ALA A 189 -12.96 -8.79 -4.54
CA ALA A 189 -13.16 -10.23 -4.77
C ALA A 189 -13.49 -10.51 -6.25
N LEU A 190 -14.38 -9.72 -6.85
CA LEU A 190 -14.69 -9.85 -8.27
C LEU A 190 -13.45 -9.62 -9.14
N TYR A 191 -12.66 -8.59 -8.81
CA TYR A 191 -11.43 -8.29 -9.54
C TYR A 191 -10.42 -9.44 -9.42
N ALA A 192 -10.27 -10.02 -8.23
CA ALA A 192 -9.36 -11.15 -7.97
C ALA A 192 -9.72 -12.36 -8.85
N VAL A 193 -11.00 -12.71 -8.88
CA VAL A 193 -11.49 -13.89 -9.64
C VAL A 193 -11.24 -13.72 -11.14
N LEU A 194 -11.42 -12.51 -11.67
CA LEU A 194 -11.35 -12.25 -13.11
C LEU A 194 -9.93 -11.97 -13.62
N GLY A 195 -9.01 -11.51 -12.75
CA GLY A 195 -7.75 -10.90 -13.17
C GLY A 195 -6.54 -11.83 -13.28
N GLY A 196 -6.32 -12.69 -12.32
CA GLY A 196 -5.08 -13.48 -12.22
C GLY A 196 -3.84 -12.60 -11.98
N MET A 197 -2.69 -13.23 -11.71
CA MET A 197 -1.46 -12.54 -11.29
C MET A 197 -0.94 -11.53 -12.34
N ARG A 198 -1.08 -11.84 -13.62
CA ARG A 198 -0.55 -10.95 -14.68
C ARG A 198 -1.33 -9.63 -14.77
N ALA A 199 -2.67 -9.70 -14.70
CA ALA A 199 -3.51 -8.50 -14.70
C ALA A 199 -3.24 -7.66 -13.47
N VAL A 200 -3.10 -8.31 -12.31
CA VAL A 200 -2.76 -7.65 -11.04
C VAL A 200 -1.42 -6.91 -11.18
N ALA A 201 -0.37 -7.56 -11.69
CA ALA A 201 0.96 -6.95 -11.80
C ALA A 201 0.96 -5.71 -12.73
N VAL A 202 0.18 -5.76 -13.82
CA VAL A 202 0.05 -4.62 -14.75
C VAL A 202 -0.71 -3.46 -14.07
N SER A 203 -1.89 -3.75 -13.49
CA SER A 203 -2.68 -2.72 -12.81
C SER A 203 -1.94 -2.13 -11.62
N ASP A 204 -1.23 -2.97 -10.87
CA ASP A 204 -0.39 -2.53 -9.74
C ASP A 204 0.68 -1.54 -10.20
N THR A 205 1.34 -1.83 -11.32
CA THR A 205 2.40 -0.95 -11.84
C THR A 205 1.82 0.43 -12.20
N ILE A 206 0.68 0.47 -12.88
CA ILE A 206 0.03 1.72 -13.27
C ILE A 206 -0.42 2.50 -12.00
N ASN A 207 -1.13 1.83 -11.11
CA ASN A 207 -1.63 2.45 -9.87
C ASN A 207 -0.47 2.86 -8.96
N GLY A 208 0.63 2.08 -8.94
CA GLY A 208 1.82 2.40 -8.15
C GLY A 208 2.47 3.70 -8.60
N ILE A 209 2.63 3.89 -9.91
CA ILE A 209 3.17 5.14 -10.47
C ILE A 209 2.27 6.32 -10.07
N LEU A 210 0.95 6.16 -10.26
CA LEU A 210 -0.01 7.21 -9.92
C LEU A 210 -0.01 7.52 -8.42
N LEU A 211 0.07 6.49 -7.56
CA LEU A 211 0.09 6.68 -6.11
C LEU A 211 1.37 7.39 -5.65
N VAL A 212 2.52 7.02 -6.20
CA VAL A 212 3.79 7.70 -5.88
C VAL A 212 3.71 9.18 -6.29
N LEU A 213 3.25 9.46 -7.53
CA LEU A 213 3.09 10.84 -8.01
C LEU A 213 2.09 11.61 -7.14
N GLY A 214 0.95 10.99 -6.83
CA GLY A 214 -0.06 11.60 -5.94
C GLY A 214 0.48 11.88 -4.56
N SER A 215 1.24 10.95 -3.98
CA SER A 215 1.86 11.13 -2.64
C SER A 215 2.89 12.26 -2.65
N VAL A 216 3.66 12.42 -3.73
CA VAL A 216 4.56 13.58 -3.90
C VAL A 216 3.74 14.87 -3.88
N LEU A 217 2.60 14.89 -4.61
CA LEU A 217 1.72 16.07 -4.63
C LEU A 217 1.14 16.36 -3.24
N VAL A 218 0.78 15.32 -2.46
CA VAL A 218 0.31 15.49 -1.07
C VAL A 218 1.36 16.21 -0.22
N VAL A 219 2.63 15.81 -0.32
CA VAL A 219 3.74 16.45 0.41
C VAL A 219 3.90 17.90 -0.03
N VAL A 220 3.96 18.14 -1.35
CA VAL A 220 4.16 19.49 -1.92
C VAL A 220 3.02 20.43 -1.54
N PHE A 221 1.77 20.01 -1.81
CA PHE A 221 0.60 20.83 -1.50
C PHE A 221 0.36 20.96 0.00
N GLY A 222 0.74 19.93 0.77
CA GLY A 222 0.71 19.99 2.25
C GLY A 222 1.60 21.11 2.78
N PHE A 223 2.86 21.19 2.32
CA PHE A 223 3.75 22.28 2.70
C PHE A 223 3.23 23.64 2.20
N ILE A 224 2.66 23.70 0.98
CA ILE A 224 2.06 24.95 0.49
C ILE A 224 0.88 25.38 1.39
N ALA A 225 0.04 24.42 1.80
CA ALA A 225 -1.11 24.71 2.68
C ALA A 225 -0.65 25.25 4.04
N VAL A 226 0.37 24.64 4.65
CA VAL A 226 0.97 25.16 5.90
C VAL A 226 1.56 26.55 5.66
N GLY A 227 2.28 26.73 4.55
CA GLY A 227 2.89 28.03 4.19
C GLY A 227 1.85 29.15 4.07
N LYS A 228 0.68 28.85 3.52
CA LYS A 228 -0.43 29.82 3.42
C LYS A 228 -0.92 30.26 4.81
N LEU A 229 -0.94 29.38 5.80
CA LEU A 229 -1.28 29.75 7.19
C LEU A 229 -0.28 30.75 7.77
N SER A 230 0.99 30.70 7.30
CA SER A 230 2.09 31.53 7.80
C SER A 230 2.42 32.68 6.86
N GLY A 231 1.52 32.99 5.92
CA GLY A 231 1.67 34.15 5.02
C GLY A 231 2.62 33.95 3.86
N GLY A 232 2.89 32.70 3.44
CA GLY A 232 3.81 32.43 2.32
C GLY A 232 3.46 31.17 1.52
N GLY A 233 4.43 30.62 0.83
CA GLY A 233 4.29 29.44 -0.01
C GLY A 233 5.07 28.24 0.51
N PHE A 234 5.51 27.38 -0.41
CA PHE A 234 6.15 26.09 -0.10
C PHE A 234 7.32 26.24 0.90
N ILE A 235 8.27 27.16 0.64
CA ILE A 235 9.47 27.34 1.48
C ILE A 235 9.08 27.78 2.89
N VAL A 236 8.08 28.67 3.01
CA VAL A 236 7.59 29.15 4.31
C VAL A 236 6.94 27.97 5.07
N GLY A 237 6.18 27.14 4.37
CA GLY A 237 5.56 25.95 4.98
C GLY A 237 6.60 24.95 5.49
N VAL A 238 7.66 24.70 4.72
CA VAL A 238 8.75 23.82 5.16
C VAL A 238 9.39 24.37 6.44
N LYS A 239 9.72 25.69 6.44
CA LYS A 239 10.30 26.35 7.63
C LYS A 239 9.36 26.27 8.84
N ASP A 240 8.07 26.54 8.62
CA ASP A 240 7.05 26.48 9.68
C ASP A 240 7.01 25.09 10.33
N VAL A 241 6.92 24.03 9.52
CA VAL A 241 6.87 22.65 10.04
C VAL A 241 8.14 22.33 10.84
N ILE A 242 9.32 22.72 10.31
CA ILE A 242 10.61 22.47 10.98
C ILE A 242 10.68 23.18 12.33
N THR A 243 10.19 24.40 12.40
CA THR A 243 10.28 25.20 13.64
C THR A 243 9.17 24.89 14.64
N SER A 244 7.97 24.54 14.17
CA SER A 244 6.82 24.29 15.03
C SER A 244 6.76 22.85 15.57
N GLU A 245 7.29 21.88 14.79
CA GLU A 245 7.19 20.45 15.14
C GLU A 245 8.56 19.76 15.18
N PRO A 246 9.60 20.36 15.83
CA PRO A 246 10.95 19.79 15.79
C PRO A 246 11.05 18.41 16.42
N ALA A 247 10.26 18.11 17.44
CA ALA A 247 10.25 16.81 18.10
C ALA A 247 9.73 15.70 17.17
N LYS A 248 8.75 16.04 16.30
CA LYS A 248 8.18 15.09 15.35
C LYS A 248 9.15 14.74 14.21
N LEU A 249 10.13 15.58 13.95
CA LEU A 249 11.15 15.34 12.91
C LEU A 249 12.24 14.37 13.37
N ASN A 250 12.19 13.90 14.63
CA ASN A 250 13.16 12.93 15.13
C ASN A 250 12.95 11.57 14.44
N ALA A 251 13.91 11.18 13.60
CA ALA A 251 13.90 9.89 12.89
C ALA A 251 14.63 8.80 13.67
N ILE A 252 15.41 9.17 14.71
CA ILE A 252 16.16 8.23 15.53
C ILE A 252 15.38 8.04 16.83
N GLY A 253 14.62 6.94 16.90
CA GLY A 253 13.74 6.69 18.02
C GLY A 253 14.46 6.48 19.35
N GLY A 254 14.04 7.19 20.38
CA GLY A 254 14.45 6.95 21.76
C GLY A 254 13.76 5.71 22.34
N LYS A 255 14.07 5.42 23.60
CA LYS A 255 13.58 4.21 24.28
C LYS A 255 12.05 4.12 24.32
N ASN A 256 11.36 5.26 24.45
CA ASN A 256 9.91 5.31 24.58
C ASN A 256 9.18 5.69 23.27
N ASP A 257 9.91 5.85 22.18
CA ASP A 257 9.32 6.17 20.87
C ASP A 257 8.71 4.92 20.23
N PRO A 258 7.80 5.07 19.29
CA PRO A 258 7.14 3.92 18.64
C PRO A 258 8.12 2.92 18.03
N VAL A 259 9.26 3.38 17.51
CA VAL A 259 10.31 2.52 16.98
C VAL A 259 11.64 2.92 17.64
N PRO A 260 12.00 2.28 18.77
CA PRO A 260 13.31 2.53 19.37
C PRO A 260 14.46 2.11 18.45
N PHE A 261 15.52 2.91 18.40
CA PHE A 261 16.65 2.71 17.49
C PHE A 261 17.26 1.29 17.61
N ALA A 262 17.34 0.76 18.83
CA ALA A 262 17.89 -0.58 19.07
C ALA A 262 17.11 -1.69 18.35
N CYS A 263 15.80 -1.47 18.09
CA CYS A 263 14.96 -2.47 17.41
C CYS A 263 15.38 -2.69 15.95
N ILE A 264 16.10 -1.73 15.35
CA ILE A 264 16.60 -1.83 13.97
C ILE A 264 17.51 -3.05 13.81
N PHE A 265 18.36 -3.30 14.81
CA PHE A 265 19.38 -4.36 14.76
C PHE A 265 18.88 -5.73 15.23
N THR A 266 17.65 -5.79 15.71
CA THR A 266 17.07 -7.01 16.31
C THR A 266 15.76 -7.39 15.59
N GLY A 267 14.63 -7.14 16.21
CA GLY A 267 13.33 -7.57 15.72
C GLY A 267 12.94 -7.02 14.35
N MET A 268 13.31 -5.77 14.06
CA MET A 268 12.90 -5.12 12.79
C MET A 268 13.60 -5.76 11.59
N LEU A 269 14.89 -6.07 11.70
CA LEU A 269 15.61 -6.76 10.63
C LEU A 269 14.98 -8.14 10.37
N LEU A 270 14.68 -8.89 11.43
CA LEU A 270 14.02 -10.20 11.30
C LEU A 270 12.62 -10.07 10.68
N ALA A 271 11.84 -9.08 11.10
CA ALA A 271 10.51 -8.84 10.57
C ALA A 271 10.57 -8.50 9.07
N ASN A 272 11.52 -7.65 8.66
CA ASN A 272 11.73 -7.32 7.25
C ASN A 272 12.21 -8.51 6.43
N LEU A 273 13.13 -9.33 6.98
CA LEU A 273 13.57 -10.56 6.32
C LEU A 273 12.39 -11.52 6.11
N PHE A 274 11.54 -11.68 7.13
CA PHE A 274 10.30 -12.46 7.01
C PHE A 274 9.41 -11.88 5.89
N TYR A 275 9.11 -10.58 5.95
CA TYR A 275 8.15 -9.93 5.04
C TYR A 275 8.63 -9.98 3.60
N TRP A 276 9.88 -9.60 3.34
CA TRP A 276 10.42 -9.51 1.97
C TRP A 276 10.92 -10.84 1.44
N GLY A 277 11.41 -11.73 2.30
CA GLY A 277 12.05 -12.98 1.90
C GLY A 277 11.17 -14.21 1.93
N THR A 278 10.13 -14.23 2.77
CA THR A 278 9.34 -15.44 3.00
C THR A 278 7.82 -15.25 2.95
N ASN A 279 7.32 -14.00 2.98
CA ASN A 279 5.87 -13.76 2.95
C ASN A 279 5.35 -14.02 1.54
N GLN A 280 4.43 -15.00 1.39
CA GLN A 280 3.86 -15.40 0.10
C GLN A 280 3.26 -14.23 -0.67
N VAL A 281 2.64 -13.27 0.02
CA VAL A 281 2.03 -12.07 -0.58
C VAL A 281 3.03 -11.32 -1.47
N LEU A 282 4.29 -11.21 -1.04
CA LEU A 282 5.33 -10.49 -1.81
C LEU A 282 6.14 -11.41 -2.72
N ILE A 283 6.61 -12.56 -2.19
CA ILE A 283 7.52 -13.43 -2.97
C ILE A 283 6.84 -13.98 -4.22
N GLN A 284 5.52 -14.15 -4.22
CA GLN A 284 4.76 -14.70 -5.35
C GLN A 284 4.98 -13.89 -6.64
N ARG A 285 5.16 -12.56 -6.53
CA ARG A 285 5.46 -11.69 -7.68
C ARG A 285 6.84 -11.99 -8.26
N ALA A 286 7.82 -12.17 -7.39
CA ALA A 286 9.19 -12.50 -7.79
C ALA A 286 9.29 -13.92 -8.34
N LEU A 287 8.47 -14.86 -7.81
CA LEU A 287 8.37 -16.24 -8.32
C LEU A 287 7.75 -16.29 -9.74
N GLY A 288 6.95 -15.28 -10.11
CA GLY A 288 6.38 -15.14 -11.44
C GLY A 288 7.36 -14.57 -12.48
N ALA A 289 8.61 -14.35 -12.11
CA ALA A 289 9.63 -13.77 -13.00
C ALA A 289 9.91 -14.67 -14.22
N GLU A 290 10.13 -14.04 -15.36
CA GLU A 290 10.54 -14.68 -16.61
C GLU A 290 11.86 -15.47 -16.45
N ASN A 291 12.76 -14.92 -15.65
CA ASN A 291 14.05 -15.55 -15.33
C ASN A 291 14.63 -14.91 -14.09
N LEU A 292 15.70 -15.50 -13.54
CA LEU A 292 16.33 -15.00 -12.31
C LEU A 292 16.78 -13.55 -12.43
N LYS A 293 17.32 -13.14 -13.57
CA LYS A 293 17.82 -11.77 -13.80
C LYS A 293 16.68 -10.75 -13.69
N GLU A 294 15.55 -11.04 -14.33
CA GLU A 294 14.36 -10.16 -14.25
C GLU A 294 13.77 -10.14 -12.85
N GLY A 295 13.72 -11.28 -12.16
CA GLY A 295 13.31 -11.36 -10.77
C GLY A 295 14.20 -10.48 -9.86
N GLN A 296 15.53 -10.63 -9.99
CA GLN A 296 16.49 -9.84 -9.23
C GLN A 296 16.33 -8.33 -9.52
N LYS A 297 16.22 -7.95 -10.80
CA LYS A 297 15.98 -6.55 -11.18
C LYS A 297 14.71 -6.00 -10.50
N GLY A 298 13.63 -6.77 -10.53
CA GLY A 298 12.35 -6.34 -9.93
C GLY A 298 12.47 -6.13 -8.44
N VAL A 299 13.03 -7.09 -7.73
CA VAL A 299 13.20 -7.02 -6.27
C VAL A 299 14.13 -5.86 -5.89
N LEU A 300 15.28 -5.71 -6.56
CA LEU A 300 16.23 -4.63 -6.27
C LEU A 300 15.66 -3.25 -6.61
N LEU A 301 14.93 -3.13 -7.72
CA LEU A 301 14.28 -1.87 -8.09
C LEU A 301 13.21 -1.49 -7.05
N SER A 302 12.41 -2.47 -6.58
CA SER A 302 11.44 -2.20 -5.51
C SER A 302 12.15 -1.75 -4.23
N GLY A 303 13.27 -2.38 -3.86
CA GLY A 303 14.09 -1.97 -2.71
C GLY A 303 14.63 -0.55 -2.85
N PHE A 304 15.13 -0.20 -4.05
CA PHE A 304 15.60 1.16 -4.33
C PHE A 304 14.48 2.20 -4.18
N LEU A 305 13.32 1.91 -4.75
CA LEU A 305 12.16 2.81 -4.64
C LEU A 305 11.70 2.95 -3.19
N LYS A 306 11.85 1.91 -2.36
CA LYS A 306 11.54 1.94 -0.92
C LYS A 306 12.33 2.99 -0.15
N MET A 307 13.50 3.42 -0.64
CA MET A 307 14.27 4.49 0.00
C MET A 307 13.53 5.84 -0.05
N MET A 308 12.66 6.02 -1.05
CA MET A 308 11.87 7.25 -1.19
C MET A 308 10.55 7.19 -0.41
N VAL A 309 10.08 6.00 -0.08
CA VAL A 309 8.76 5.79 0.55
C VAL A 309 8.61 6.52 1.89
N PRO A 310 9.63 6.56 2.79
CA PRO A 310 9.48 7.32 4.04
C PRO A 310 9.10 8.79 3.83
N LEU A 311 9.61 9.41 2.76
CA LEU A 311 9.28 10.81 2.46
C LEU A 311 7.79 10.96 2.11
N LEU A 312 7.20 9.92 1.53
CA LEU A 312 5.82 9.92 1.05
C LEU A 312 4.82 9.46 2.11
N LEU A 313 5.28 8.69 3.12
CA LEU A 313 4.40 8.11 4.14
C LEU A 313 4.55 8.83 5.50
N VAL A 314 5.75 9.23 5.86
CA VAL A 314 6.05 9.69 7.22
C VAL A 314 5.97 11.23 7.31
N ILE A 315 6.53 11.96 6.32
CA ILE A 315 6.45 13.42 6.28
C ILE A 315 5.00 13.94 6.28
N PRO A 316 4.06 13.33 5.53
CA PRO A 316 2.66 13.77 5.59
C PRO A 316 2.07 13.83 6.99
N GLY A 317 2.40 12.88 7.87
CA GLY A 317 1.90 12.90 9.26
C GLY A 317 2.42 14.12 10.04
N VAL A 318 3.67 14.51 9.83
CA VAL A 318 4.23 15.71 10.47
C VAL A 318 3.55 16.97 9.93
N ILE A 319 3.33 17.04 8.60
CA ILE A 319 2.60 18.16 7.98
C ILE A 319 1.16 18.21 8.53
N ALA A 320 0.50 17.04 8.65
CA ALA A 320 -0.86 16.96 9.18
C ALA A 320 -0.93 17.44 10.63
N ALA A 321 0.08 17.16 11.47
CA ALA A 321 0.12 17.62 12.84
C ALA A 321 0.07 19.15 12.92
N ARG A 322 0.68 19.84 11.95
CA ARG A 322 0.68 21.30 11.89
C ARG A 322 -0.58 21.87 11.23
N LEU A 323 -1.08 21.20 10.17
CA LEU A 323 -2.21 21.69 9.36
C LEU A 323 -3.58 21.34 10.00
N VAL A 324 -3.67 20.18 10.65
CA VAL A 324 -4.92 19.61 11.17
C VAL A 324 -4.69 19.10 12.60
N PRO A 325 -4.36 20.00 13.55
CA PRO A 325 -4.13 19.56 14.94
C PRO A 325 -5.43 19.08 15.60
N GLY A 326 -5.31 18.16 16.56
CA GLY A 326 -6.43 17.74 17.41
C GLY A 326 -7.36 16.70 16.78
N LEU A 327 -6.88 15.90 15.85
CA LEU A 327 -7.67 14.80 15.28
C LEU A 327 -8.04 13.77 16.37
N THR A 328 -9.26 13.25 16.31
CA THR A 328 -9.77 12.25 17.25
C THR A 328 -9.07 10.90 17.12
N SER A 329 -8.56 10.60 15.91
CA SER A 329 -7.72 9.42 15.67
C SER A 329 -6.52 9.81 14.84
N LYS A 330 -5.36 9.22 15.14
CA LYS A 330 -4.15 9.38 14.33
C LYS A 330 -4.34 8.82 12.91
N ASP A 331 -5.25 7.86 12.75
CA ASP A 331 -5.52 7.21 11.45
C ASP A 331 -6.16 8.18 10.45
N PHE A 332 -6.73 9.28 10.94
CA PHE A 332 -7.31 10.34 10.10
C PHE A 332 -6.25 11.30 9.55
N ALA A 333 -4.99 11.22 9.99
CA ALA A 333 -3.94 12.20 9.66
C ALA A 333 -3.71 12.31 8.15
N TYR A 334 -3.43 11.19 7.48
CA TYR A 334 -3.15 11.19 6.04
C TYR A 334 -4.38 11.57 5.20
N PRO A 335 -5.54 10.94 5.39
CA PRO A 335 -6.74 11.31 4.62
C PRO A 335 -7.16 12.76 4.82
N SER A 336 -7.10 13.29 6.05
CA SER A 336 -7.43 14.70 6.31
C SER A 336 -6.45 15.65 5.64
N LEU A 337 -5.16 15.28 5.59
CA LEU A 337 -4.16 16.06 4.87
C LEU A 337 -4.51 16.09 3.37
N VAL A 338 -4.82 14.93 2.78
CA VAL A 338 -5.24 14.83 1.36
C VAL A 338 -6.42 15.76 1.08
N ALA A 339 -7.48 15.62 1.90
CA ALA A 339 -8.72 16.40 1.72
C ALA A 339 -8.49 17.91 1.83
N ARG A 340 -7.56 18.35 2.69
CA ARG A 340 -7.31 19.78 2.95
C ARG A 340 -6.21 20.41 2.09
N SER A 341 -5.31 19.63 1.53
CA SER A 341 -4.15 20.18 0.84
C SER A 341 -4.22 20.03 -0.68
N LEU A 342 -4.74 18.92 -1.20
CA LEU A 342 -4.77 18.71 -2.64
C LEU A 342 -5.85 19.57 -3.33
N PRO A 343 -5.53 20.15 -4.49
CA PRO A 343 -6.57 20.74 -5.33
C PRO A 343 -7.61 19.67 -5.71
N TRP A 344 -8.90 20.03 -5.65
CA TRP A 344 -9.99 19.09 -5.87
C TRP A 344 -9.91 18.31 -7.21
N PRO A 345 -9.37 18.84 -8.34
CA PRO A 345 -9.22 18.01 -9.53
C PRO A 345 -8.21 16.86 -9.38
N VAL A 346 -7.26 17.00 -8.46
CA VAL A 346 -6.22 15.98 -8.20
C VAL A 346 -6.73 14.92 -7.21
N VAL A 347 -7.69 15.26 -6.37
CA VAL A 347 -8.22 14.35 -5.33
C VAL A 347 -8.81 13.08 -5.97
N GLY A 348 -9.60 13.20 -7.03
CA GLY A 348 -10.22 12.04 -7.70
C GLY A 348 -9.18 11.10 -8.29
N LEU A 349 -8.14 11.65 -8.93
CA LEU A 349 -7.02 10.86 -9.45
C LEU A 349 -6.27 10.15 -8.32
N PHE A 350 -6.00 10.86 -7.23
CA PHE A 350 -5.36 10.29 -6.04
C PHE A 350 -6.22 9.15 -5.45
N CYS A 351 -7.53 9.37 -5.33
CA CYS A 351 -8.47 8.35 -4.82
C CYS A 351 -8.50 7.10 -5.71
N ALA A 352 -8.38 7.27 -7.04
CA ALA A 352 -8.32 6.13 -7.96
C ALA A 352 -7.04 5.30 -7.74
N ALA A 353 -5.90 5.98 -7.57
CA ALA A 353 -4.63 5.31 -7.28
C ALA A 353 -4.66 4.61 -5.90
N LEU A 354 -5.25 5.27 -4.90
CA LEU A 354 -5.44 4.73 -3.56
C LEU A 354 -6.34 3.48 -3.61
N PHE A 355 -7.45 3.56 -4.33
CA PHE A 355 -8.36 2.41 -4.54
C PHE A 355 -7.60 1.25 -5.19
N GLY A 356 -6.80 1.54 -6.22
CA GLY A 356 -5.94 0.55 -6.86
C GLY A 356 -5.01 -0.13 -5.86
N SER A 357 -4.43 0.64 -4.93
CA SER A 357 -3.57 0.12 -3.87
C SER A 357 -4.32 -0.81 -2.91
N ILE A 358 -5.53 -0.43 -2.50
CA ILE A 358 -6.39 -1.25 -1.62
C ILE A 358 -6.71 -2.57 -2.33
N ILE A 359 -7.18 -2.51 -3.58
CA ILE A 359 -7.53 -3.70 -4.36
C ILE A 359 -6.30 -4.58 -4.60
N SER A 360 -5.14 -4.00 -4.87
CA SER A 360 -3.88 -4.72 -5.05
C SER A 360 -3.52 -5.52 -3.79
N THR A 361 -3.53 -4.86 -2.62
CA THR A 361 -3.18 -5.50 -1.34
C THR A 361 -4.19 -6.59 -0.99
N TYR A 362 -5.48 -6.29 -1.12
CA TYR A 362 -6.57 -7.25 -0.90
C TYR A 362 -6.41 -8.50 -1.79
N ASN A 363 -6.20 -8.29 -3.11
CA ASN A 363 -6.01 -9.36 -4.07
C ASN A 363 -4.74 -10.17 -3.79
N SER A 364 -3.71 -9.50 -3.29
CA SER A 364 -2.46 -10.16 -2.90
C SER A 364 -2.69 -11.15 -1.75
N PHE A 365 -3.48 -10.75 -0.74
CA PHE A 365 -3.85 -11.64 0.36
C PHE A 365 -4.72 -12.80 -0.13
N LEU A 366 -5.73 -12.51 -0.96
CA LEU A 366 -6.62 -13.56 -1.52
C LEU A 366 -5.82 -14.55 -2.38
N ASN A 367 -4.97 -14.04 -3.26
CA ASN A 367 -4.15 -14.87 -4.16
C ASN A 367 -3.16 -15.73 -3.37
N ALA A 368 -2.48 -15.15 -2.38
CA ALA A 368 -1.58 -15.90 -1.51
C ALA A 368 -2.32 -16.97 -0.71
N ALA A 369 -3.48 -16.64 -0.16
CA ALA A 369 -4.32 -17.60 0.58
C ALA A 369 -4.80 -18.74 -0.33
N SER A 370 -5.28 -18.42 -1.53
CA SER A 370 -5.75 -19.40 -2.52
C SER A 370 -4.62 -20.32 -2.98
N THR A 371 -3.49 -19.81 -3.23
CA THR A 371 -2.29 -20.58 -3.58
C THR A 371 -1.88 -21.54 -2.45
N UNK A 372 -2.06 -21.08 -1.43
CA UNK A 372 -1.67 -21.85 -0.32
C UNK A 372 -2.64 -22.94 -0.04
N UNK A 373 -3.86 -22.93 -0.50
CA UNK A 373 -4.85 -23.84 -0.28
C UNK A 373 -5.05 -24.78 -1.39
N UNK A 374 -4.77 -24.33 -2.53
CA UNK A 374 -4.99 -24.99 -3.73
C UNK A 374 -3.86 -25.83 -4.17
N VAL A 375 -2.66 -25.36 -4.04
CA VAL A 375 -1.46 -26.03 -4.53
C VAL A 375 -1.23 -27.43 -3.93
N PRO A 376 -1.57 -27.71 -2.69
CA PRO A 376 -1.43 -29.09 -2.18
C PRO A 376 -2.28 -30.13 -2.91
N TYR A 377 -3.28 -29.70 -3.68
CA TYR A 377 -4.22 -30.60 -4.37
C TYR A 377 -4.04 -30.61 -5.90
N LEU A 378 -3.09 -29.85 -6.40
CA LEU A 378 -2.69 -29.78 -7.82
C LEU A 378 -1.38 -30.55 -8.07
#